data_fc77ac6a265f9160543db2981273f8ab
#
_entry.id   fc77ac6a265f9160543db2981273f8ab
#
_cell.length_a   1.000
_cell.length_b   1.000
_cell.length_c   1.000
_cell.angle_alpha   90.00
_cell.angle_beta   90.00
_cell.angle_gamma   90.00
#
_symmetry.space_group_name_H-M   'P 1'
#
loop_
_entity.id
_entity.type
_entity.pdbx_description
1 polymer ?
#
loop_
_entity_poly.entity_id
_entity_poly.type
_entity_poly.pdbx_seq_one_letter_code
_entity_poly.pdbx_strand_id
1 'polypeptide(L)'
;MKQVIIVFLTLVISGSINAGGHLPGEKHQSPFSKNALVKLAKRAAPSSISENATFMDYDGTLLIKGTNDWVCMTGSTPQRIAPMCLDEEWRKWNARFMAGENNDIENQKFGQAYMLMGDVPVDNDDPASVAMDDHKKSAKTGNFHDSGPHLMLLLPRSVLKQITSNPYAGGSYVMFPNTE
;
A
#
# COMPACT_ATOMS: atom_id res chain seq x y z
N MET A 1 -57.16 -49.58 -7.91
CA MET A 1 -56.67 -48.29 -7.42
C MET A 1 -55.20 -48.20 -7.71
N LYS A 2 -54.81 -47.39 -8.68
CA LYS A 2 -53.40 -47.22 -9.07
C LYS A 2 -52.88 -45.97 -8.34
N GLN A 3 -51.89 -46.14 -7.44
CA GLN A 3 -51.20 -45.04 -6.79
C GLN A 3 -50.16 -44.48 -7.76
N VAL A 4 -50.28 -43.18 -8.03
CA VAL A 4 -49.29 -42.40 -8.79
C VAL A 4 -48.30 -41.79 -7.75
N ILE A 5 -47.06 -42.23 -7.79
CA ILE A 5 -45.98 -41.66 -6.97
C ILE A 5 -45.40 -40.48 -7.78
N ILE A 6 -45.60 -39.25 -7.29
CA ILE A 6 -44.96 -38.05 -7.84
C ILE A 6 -43.66 -37.86 -7.08
N VAL A 7 -42.54 -38.07 -7.77
CA VAL A 7 -41.21 -37.76 -7.25
C VAL A 7 -40.91 -36.28 -7.50
N PHE A 8 -40.90 -35.48 -6.44
CA PHE A 8 -40.39 -34.11 -6.52
C PHE A 8 -38.87 -34.16 -6.51
N LEU A 9 -38.26 -33.84 -7.64
CA LEU A 9 -36.83 -33.62 -7.76
C LEU A 9 -36.53 -32.20 -7.32
N THR A 10 -36.12 -32.01 -6.06
CA THR A 10 -35.66 -30.71 -5.59
C THR A 10 -34.24 -30.48 -6.11
N LEU A 11 -34.12 -29.59 -7.08
CA LEU A 11 -32.85 -29.11 -7.58
C LEU A 11 -32.23 -28.17 -6.52
N VAL A 12 -31.33 -28.67 -5.72
CA VAL A 12 -30.52 -27.85 -4.80
C VAL A 12 -29.47 -27.14 -5.66
N ILE A 13 -29.75 -25.89 -6.02
CA ILE A 13 -28.73 -25.00 -6.57
C ILE A 13 -27.83 -24.57 -5.41
N SER A 14 -26.71 -25.27 -5.24
CA SER A 14 -25.64 -24.84 -4.37
C SER A 14 -24.95 -23.64 -5.01
N GLY A 15 -25.43 -22.45 -4.67
CA GLY A 15 -24.73 -21.21 -5.00
C GLY A 15 -23.42 -21.18 -4.19
N SER A 16 -22.33 -21.49 -4.87
CA SER A 16 -20.99 -21.22 -4.32
C SER A 16 -20.83 -19.71 -4.23
N ILE A 17 -20.86 -19.21 -3.00
CA ILE A 17 -20.42 -17.84 -2.71
C ILE A 17 -18.90 -17.89 -2.88
N ASN A 18 -18.41 -17.46 -4.05
CA ASN A 18 -17.00 -17.15 -4.22
C ASN A 18 -16.67 -15.96 -3.29
N ALA A 19 -16.28 -16.27 -2.06
CA ALA A 19 -15.42 -15.36 -1.32
C ALA A 19 -14.16 -15.21 -2.18
N GLY A 20 -13.88 -13.98 -2.63
CA GLY A 20 -12.78 -13.67 -3.52
C GLY A 20 -11.41 -14.05 -2.94
N GLY A 21 -11.13 -15.36 -2.95
CA GLY A 21 -9.82 -15.91 -2.70
C GLY A 21 -8.99 -15.70 -3.96
N HIS A 22 -7.98 -14.87 -3.86
CA HIS A 22 -6.96 -14.72 -4.89
C HIS A 22 -6.35 -16.10 -5.16
N LEU A 23 -6.57 -16.65 -6.36
CA LEU A 23 -5.97 -17.93 -6.75
C LEU A 23 -4.45 -17.73 -6.94
N PRO A 24 -3.59 -18.58 -6.33
CA PRO A 24 -2.15 -18.51 -6.59
C PRO A 24 -1.89 -18.84 -8.05
N GLY A 25 -1.50 -17.85 -8.86
CA GLY A 25 -1.12 -18.03 -10.25
C GLY A 25 -1.69 -17.05 -11.28
N GLU A 26 -2.69 -16.25 -10.97
CA GLU A 26 -3.05 -15.13 -11.85
C GLU A 26 -2.00 -14.02 -11.71
N LYS A 27 -1.11 -13.95 -12.68
CA LYS A 27 -0.26 -12.78 -12.87
C LYS A 27 -1.19 -11.63 -13.28
N HIS A 28 -1.55 -10.77 -12.36
CA HIS A 28 -2.18 -9.51 -12.70
C HIS A 28 -1.21 -8.71 -13.57
N GLN A 29 -1.45 -8.74 -14.88
CA GLN A 29 -0.73 -7.86 -15.78
C GLN A 29 -1.21 -6.43 -15.51
N SER A 30 -0.29 -5.58 -15.08
CA SER A 30 -0.54 -4.13 -15.04
C SER A 30 -1.00 -3.67 -16.43
N PRO A 31 -2.01 -2.80 -16.54
CA PRO A 31 -2.45 -2.23 -17.81
C PRO A 31 -1.37 -1.35 -18.45
N PHE A 32 -0.28 -1.09 -17.76
CA PHE A 32 0.82 -0.24 -18.22
C PHE A 32 2.00 -1.06 -18.73
N SER A 33 2.68 -0.57 -19.76
CA SER A 33 3.93 -1.16 -20.21
C SER A 33 5.03 -1.04 -19.15
N LYS A 34 5.98 -1.96 -19.14
CA LYS A 34 7.16 -1.91 -18.25
C LYS A 34 7.85 -0.55 -18.24
N ASN A 35 8.04 0.07 -19.42
CA ASN A 35 8.68 1.37 -19.52
C ASN A 35 7.85 2.49 -18.88
N ALA A 36 6.52 2.42 -19.00
CA ALA A 36 5.63 3.38 -18.36
C ALA A 36 5.68 3.25 -16.84
N LEU A 37 5.69 2.03 -16.30
CA LEU A 37 5.83 1.74 -14.88
C LEU A 37 7.14 2.26 -14.31
N VAL A 38 8.27 1.98 -14.97
CA VAL A 38 9.59 2.49 -14.55
C VAL A 38 9.64 4.01 -14.58
N LYS A 39 9.10 4.64 -15.65
CA LYS A 39 9.03 6.11 -15.74
C LYS A 39 8.20 6.72 -14.61
N LEU A 40 7.12 6.06 -14.24
CA LEU A 40 6.29 6.48 -13.11
C LEU A 40 7.05 6.36 -11.78
N ALA A 41 7.62 5.19 -11.50
CA ALA A 41 8.33 4.91 -10.26
C ALA A 41 9.56 5.82 -10.07
N LYS A 42 10.25 6.20 -11.15
CA LYS A 42 11.36 7.17 -11.11
C LYS A 42 10.97 8.53 -10.54
N ARG A 43 9.72 8.94 -10.68
CA ARG A 43 9.23 10.24 -10.21
C ARG A 43 8.98 10.28 -8.70
N ALA A 44 9.01 9.12 -8.04
CA ALA A 44 8.77 9.04 -6.60
C ALA A 44 9.87 9.64 -5.74
N ALA A 45 11.10 9.74 -6.25
CA ALA A 45 12.26 10.25 -5.52
C ALA A 45 13.13 11.18 -6.38
N PRO A 46 14.06 11.94 -5.77
CA PRO A 46 15.07 12.69 -6.51
C PRO A 46 15.87 11.81 -7.45
N SER A 47 16.35 12.38 -8.58
CA SER A 47 17.12 11.64 -9.59
C SER A 47 18.39 11.00 -9.02
N SER A 48 19.04 11.66 -8.07
CA SER A 48 20.21 11.10 -7.34
C SER A 48 19.96 9.74 -6.68
N ILE A 49 18.70 9.44 -6.38
CA ILE A 49 18.25 8.16 -5.82
C ILE A 49 17.68 7.28 -6.93
N SER A 50 16.68 7.80 -7.66
CA SER A 50 15.86 6.99 -8.55
C SER A 50 16.57 6.54 -9.83
N GLU A 51 17.62 7.23 -10.29
CA GLU A 51 18.31 6.81 -11.52
C GLU A 51 18.99 5.44 -11.42
N ASN A 52 19.48 5.10 -10.24
CA ASN A 52 20.19 3.84 -9.97
C ASN A 52 19.42 2.86 -9.08
N ALA A 53 18.16 3.15 -8.78
CA ALA A 53 17.32 2.30 -7.94
C ALA A 53 16.87 1.03 -8.65
N THR A 54 16.57 0.00 -7.88
CA THR A 54 15.82 -1.16 -8.37
C THR A 54 14.36 -0.76 -8.55
N PHE A 55 13.74 -1.17 -9.66
CA PHE A 55 12.32 -0.89 -9.94
C PHE A 55 11.53 -2.17 -9.85
N MET A 56 10.43 -2.12 -9.10
CA MET A 56 9.47 -3.20 -8.94
C MET A 56 8.06 -2.73 -9.28
N ASP A 57 7.24 -3.64 -9.76
CA ASP A 57 5.81 -3.41 -9.87
C ASP A 57 5.15 -3.57 -8.49
N TYR A 58 3.86 -3.23 -8.39
CA TYR A 58 3.08 -3.30 -7.14
C TYR A 58 3.05 -4.71 -6.51
N ASP A 59 3.17 -5.77 -7.31
CA ASP A 59 3.16 -7.17 -6.88
C ASP A 59 4.55 -7.72 -6.52
N GLY A 60 5.58 -6.86 -6.51
CA GLY A 60 6.97 -7.25 -6.28
C GLY A 60 7.71 -7.79 -7.50
N THR A 61 7.06 -7.82 -8.68
CA THR A 61 7.73 -8.23 -9.92
C THR A 61 8.87 -7.28 -10.25
N LEU A 62 10.08 -7.83 -10.44
CA LEU A 62 11.27 -7.07 -10.79
C LEU A 62 11.13 -6.51 -12.22
N LEU A 63 11.14 -5.19 -12.34
CA LEU A 63 11.14 -4.50 -13.63
C LEU A 63 12.57 -4.22 -14.12
N ILE A 64 13.38 -3.58 -13.28
CA ILE A 64 14.80 -3.28 -13.56
C ILE A 64 15.57 -3.46 -12.26
N LYS A 65 16.71 -4.15 -12.32
CA LYS A 65 17.67 -4.21 -11.22
C LYS A 65 18.53 -2.95 -11.22
N GLY A 66 18.59 -2.28 -10.10
CA GLY A 66 19.45 -1.10 -9.87
C GLY A 66 20.82 -1.46 -9.33
N THR A 67 21.59 -0.43 -9.03
CA THR A 67 22.96 -0.52 -8.50
C THR A 67 23.12 0.15 -7.13
N ASN A 68 22.09 0.82 -6.63
CA ASN A 68 22.05 1.33 -5.26
C ASN A 68 21.07 0.50 -4.41
N ASP A 69 21.01 0.79 -3.11
CA ASP A 69 20.20 0.04 -2.15
C ASP A 69 18.72 0.45 -2.11
N TRP A 70 18.30 1.37 -2.98
CA TRP A 70 16.93 1.83 -3.07
C TRP A 70 16.06 0.96 -3.97
N VAL A 71 14.81 0.78 -3.54
CA VAL A 71 13.79 0.14 -4.35
C VAL A 71 12.64 1.12 -4.58
N CYS A 72 12.33 1.39 -5.85
CA CYS A 72 11.21 2.22 -6.27
C CYS A 72 10.09 1.34 -6.81
N MET A 73 8.89 1.54 -6.30
CA MET A 73 7.68 0.77 -6.63
C MET A 73 6.63 1.68 -7.28
N THR A 74 5.74 1.08 -8.06
CA THR A 74 4.66 1.82 -8.76
C THR A 74 3.46 2.13 -7.88
N GLY A 75 3.38 1.52 -6.70
CA GLY A 75 2.28 1.62 -5.75
C GLY A 75 1.97 0.27 -5.14
N SER A 76 0.85 0.14 -4.44
CA SER A 76 0.46 -1.08 -3.74
C SER A 76 -0.60 -1.90 -4.47
N THR A 77 -1.24 -1.37 -5.50
CA THR A 77 -2.18 -2.10 -6.38
C THR A 77 -2.19 -1.47 -7.78
N PRO A 78 -2.73 -2.15 -8.81
CA PRO A 78 -2.83 -1.57 -10.16
C PRO A 78 -3.65 -0.27 -10.23
N GLN A 79 -4.62 -0.13 -9.33
CA GLN A 79 -5.51 1.03 -9.25
C GLN A 79 -4.90 2.14 -8.39
N ARG A 80 -3.99 1.80 -7.49
CA ARG A 80 -3.35 2.73 -6.58
C ARG A 80 -2.01 3.16 -7.14
N ILE A 81 -2.03 4.20 -7.96
CA ILE A 81 -0.83 4.82 -8.51
C ILE A 81 -0.26 5.79 -7.46
N ALA A 82 0.46 5.25 -6.50
CA ALA A 82 1.16 5.98 -5.45
C ALA A 82 2.61 5.50 -5.42
N PRO A 83 3.46 5.94 -6.38
CA PRO A 83 4.81 5.45 -6.50
C PRO A 83 5.65 5.92 -5.32
N MET A 84 6.48 5.01 -4.81
CA MET A 84 7.33 5.24 -3.65
C MET A 84 8.73 4.67 -3.88
N CYS A 85 9.74 5.32 -3.31
CA CYS A 85 11.10 4.79 -3.25
C CYS A 85 11.47 4.57 -1.79
N LEU A 86 11.85 3.35 -1.45
CA LEU A 86 12.09 2.88 -0.10
C LEU A 86 13.57 2.54 0.07
N ASP A 87 14.18 2.94 1.18
CA ASP A 87 15.47 2.41 1.62
C ASP A 87 15.32 1.00 2.22
N GLU A 88 16.43 0.42 2.69
CA GLU A 88 16.43 -0.93 3.24
C GLU A 88 15.58 -1.04 4.52
N GLU A 89 15.63 -0.05 5.41
CA GLU A 89 14.91 -0.11 6.69
C GLU A 89 13.39 0.06 6.48
N TRP A 90 12.96 0.92 5.56
CA TRP A 90 11.56 1.00 5.15
C TRP A 90 11.04 -0.29 4.52
N ARG A 91 11.84 -0.95 3.70
CA ARG A 91 11.45 -2.24 3.10
C ARG A 91 11.27 -3.32 4.16
N LYS A 92 12.17 -3.38 5.15
CA LYS A 92 12.06 -4.31 6.29
C LYS A 92 10.83 -4.02 7.12
N TRP A 93 10.58 -2.75 7.43
CA TRP A 93 9.40 -2.34 8.18
C TRP A 93 8.11 -2.71 7.43
N ASN A 94 8.02 -2.36 6.16
CA ASN A 94 6.86 -2.64 5.32
C ASN A 94 6.61 -4.15 5.18
N ALA A 95 7.65 -4.96 5.05
CA ALA A 95 7.51 -6.41 4.96
C ALA A 95 6.88 -7.00 6.26
N ARG A 96 7.32 -6.56 7.43
CA ARG A 96 6.73 -6.97 8.71
C ARG A 96 5.28 -6.49 8.85
N PHE A 97 5.02 -5.23 8.50
CA PHE A 97 3.67 -4.66 8.53
C PHE A 97 2.71 -5.46 7.65
N MET A 98 3.10 -5.79 6.41
CA MET A 98 2.29 -6.58 5.48
C MET A 98 2.09 -8.04 5.94
N ALA A 99 3.03 -8.57 6.72
CA ALA A 99 2.91 -9.90 7.34
C ALA A 99 2.03 -9.90 8.61
N GLY A 100 1.56 -8.75 9.07
CA GLY A 100 0.84 -8.61 10.34
C GLY A 100 1.74 -8.84 11.56
N GLU A 101 3.04 -8.70 11.40
CA GLU A 101 4.03 -8.82 12.47
C GLU A 101 4.21 -7.47 13.18
N ASN A 102 4.49 -7.51 14.48
CA ASN A 102 4.82 -6.31 15.22
C ASN A 102 6.18 -5.75 14.80
N ASN A 103 6.24 -4.45 14.60
CA ASN A 103 7.49 -3.73 14.41
C ASN A 103 8.08 -3.35 15.78
N ASP A 104 9.40 -3.53 15.96
CA ASP A 104 10.10 -3.06 17.14
C ASP A 104 10.30 -1.52 17.06
N ILE A 105 9.21 -0.80 17.31
CA ILE A 105 9.21 0.66 17.19
C ILE A 105 10.07 1.37 18.24
N GLU A 106 10.38 0.72 19.39
CA GLU A 106 11.25 1.28 20.40
C GLU A 106 12.72 1.35 19.92
N ASN A 107 13.14 0.31 19.16
CA ASN A 107 14.48 0.21 18.59
C ASN A 107 14.50 0.44 17.08
N GLN A 108 13.45 1.12 16.54
CA GLN A 108 13.37 1.39 15.12
C GLN A 108 14.61 2.15 14.63
N LYS A 109 15.29 1.57 13.65
CA LYS A 109 16.38 2.25 12.95
C LYS A 109 15.83 3.34 12.05
N PHE A 110 16.63 4.36 11.83
CA PHE A 110 16.32 5.41 10.87
C PHE A 110 16.13 4.81 9.48
N GLY A 111 15.04 5.18 8.84
CA GLY A 111 14.72 4.82 7.46
C GLY A 111 14.06 5.99 6.73
N GLN A 112 14.21 6.02 5.41
CA GLN A 112 13.66 7.04 4.54
C GLN A 112 12.85 6.44 3.41
N ALA A 113 11.72 7.07 3.10
CA ALA A 113 10.94 6.76 1.91
C ALA A 113 10.44 8.05 1.25
N TYR A 114 10.45 8.06 -0.07
CA TYR A 114 9.99 9.19 -0.86
C TYR A 114 8.69 8.85 -1.58
N MET A 115 7.74 9.76 -1.53
CA MET A 115 6.48 9.75 -2.29
C MET A 115 6.25 11.11 -2.96
N LEU A 116 7.18 11.53 -3.83
CA LEU A 116 7.14 12.86 -4.46
C LEU A 116 6.03 13.02 -5.51
N MET A 117 5.29 11.97 -5.79
CA MET A 117 4.07 12.01 -6.61
C MET A 117 2.80 12.14 -5.76
N GLY A 118 2.94 12.18 -4.43
CA GLY A 118 1.84 12.09 -3.49
C GLY A 118 1.37 10.65 -3.28
N ASP A 119 0.41 10.49 -2.41
CA ASP A 119 -0.27 9.23 -2.10
C ASP A 119 -1.77 9.36 -2.43
N VAL A 120 -2.51 8.30 -2.29
CA VAL A 120 -3.97 8.36 -2.18
C VAL A 120 -4.31 8.80 -0.75
N PRO A 121 -5.45 9.48 -0.54
CA PRO A 121 -5.86 9.87 0.80
C PRO A 121 -5.96 8.64 1.72
N VAL A 122 -5.33 8.72 2.89
CA VAL A 122 -5.29 7.67 3.91
C VAL A 122 -5.93 8.16 5.20
N ASP A 123 -6.55 7.25 5.94
CA ASP A 123 -6.99 7.52 7.30
C ASP A 123 -5.78 7.45 8.23
N ASN A 124 -5.46 8.55 8.91
CA ASN A 124 -4.31 8.59 9.82
C ASN A 124 -4.47 7.72 11.07
N ASP A 125 -5.70 7.33 11.40
CA ASP A 125 -6.00 6.47 12.55
C ASP A 125 -6.10 4.99 12.17
N ASP A 126 -6.26 4.67 10.88
CA ASP A 126 -6.36 3.30 10.36
C ASP A 126 -5.62 3.15 9.02
N PRO A 127 -4.37 2.68 9.04
CA PRO A 127 -3.56 2.52 7.83
C PRO A 127 -4.11 1.49 6.84
N ALA A 128 -4.98 0.58 7.28
CA ALA A 128 -5.66 -0.37 6.39
C ALA A 128 -6.82 0.26 5.64
N SER A 129 -7.34 1.39 6.12
CA SER A 129 -8.43 2.13 5.50
C SER A 129 -7.88 3.13 4.50
N VAL A 130 -7.91 2.76 3.23
CA VAL A 130 -7.46 3.61 2.13
C VAL A 130 -8.67 4.05 1.31
N ALA A 131 -8.77 5.34 1.05
CA ALA A 131 -9.80 5.89 0.16
C ALA A 131 -9.44 5.58 -1.30
N MET A 132 -9.54 4.29 -1.67
CA MET A 132 -9.14 3.81 -3.00
C MET A 132 -10.03 4.34 -4.12
N ASP A 133 -11.34 4.49 -3.85
CA ASP A 133 -12.33 4.74 -4.91
C ASP A 133 -13.22 5.95 -4.63
N ASP A 134 -13.02 6.66 -3.53
CA ASP A 134 -14.02 7.63 -3.15
C ASP A 134 -13.44 8.82 -2.39
N HIS A 135 -12.86 9.79 -3.14
CA HIS A 135 -12.63 11.14 -2.59
C HIS A 135 -13.90 11.71 -1.91
N LYS A 136 -15.09 11.19 -2.27
CA LYS A 136 -16.36 11.52 -1.63
C LYS A 136 -16.54 10.82 -0.29
N LYS A 137 -15.96 9.61 -0.10
CA LYS A 137 -16.00 8.90 1.18
C LYS A 137 -15.07 9.57 2.18
N SER A 138 -13.87 9.97 1.75
CA SER A 138 -12.91 10.72 2.57
C SER A 138 -13.49 12.07 3.03
N ALA A 139 -14.20 12.79 2.16
CA ALA A 139 -14.86 14.03 2.51
C ALA A 139 -16.01 13.86 3.52
N LYS A 140 -16.64 12.67 3.59
CA LYS A 140 -17.74 12.40 4.52
C LYS A 140 -17.30 11.97 5.91
N THR A 141 -16.19 11.25 6.02
CA THR A 141 -15.69 10.75 7.32
C THR A 141 -14.77 11.75 8.01
N GLY A 142 -14.19 12.70 7.27
CA GLY A 142 -13.31 13.74 7.81
C GLY A 142 -11.93 13.30 8.28
N ASN A 143 -11.64 11.98 8.25
CA ASN A 143 -10.39 11.41 8.80
C ASN A 143 -9.32 11.15 7.73
N PHE A 144 -9.68 11.19 6.45
CA PHE A 144 -8.74 10.95 5.37
C PHE A 144 -7.93 12.20 5.05
N HIS A 145 -6.63 12.04 5.01
CA HIS A 145 -5.69 13.11 4.69
C HIS A 145 -4.90 12.77 3.43
N ASP A 146 -4.82 13.74 2.52
CA ASP A 146 -3.93 13.71 1.35
C ASP A 146 -2.67 14.48 1.71
N SER A 147 -1.57 13.76 1.87
CA SER A 147 -0.28 14.36 2.23
C SER A 147 0.38 15.10 1.06
N GLY A 148 -0.11 14.92 -0.18
CA GLY A 148 0.58 15.41 -1.37
C GLY A 148 2.00 14.83 -1.51
N PRO A 149 2.91 15.49 -2.25
CA PRO A 149 4.32 15.09 -2.33
C PRO A 149 5.01 15.18 -0.97
N HIS A 150 5.58 14.07 -0.49
CA HIS A 150 6.16 14.03 0.85
C HIS A 150 7.35 13.06 0.97
N LEU A 151 8.07 13.19 2.09
CA LEU A 151 9.10 12.30 2.58
C LEU A 151 8.61 11.65 3.88
N MET A 152 8.78 10.35 3.99
CA MET A 152 8.47 9.58 5.21
C MET A 152 9.75 9.16 5.91
N LEU A 153 9.76 9.25 7.24
CA LEU A 153 10.89 8.85 8.08
C LEU A 153 10.44 7.77 9.07
N LEU A 154 11.21 6.70 9.20
CA LEU A 154 11.11 5.78 10.32
C LEU A 154 12.00 6.29 11.44
N LEU A 155 11.42 6.39 12.63
CA LEU A 155 12.07 6.93 13.82
C LEU A 155 11.68 6.09 15.04
N PRO A 156 12.55 6.01 16.07
CA PRO A 156 12.18 5.38 17.34
C PRO A 156 10.97 6.07 18.00
N ARG A 157 10.18 5.33 18.78
CA ARG A 157 9.02 5.86 19.51
C ARG A 157 9.35 7.06 20.39
N SER A 158 10.52 7.07 21.01
CA SER A 158 10.98 8.19 21.84
C SER A 158 11.07 9.52 21.09
N VAL A 159 11.36 9.47 19.79
CA VAL A 159 11.38 10.65 18.89
C VAL A 159 9.97 10.95 18.41
N LEU A 160 9.20 9.94 18.01
CA LEU A 160 7.82 10.11 17.52
C LEU A 160 6.91 10.77 18.56
N LYS A 161 7.08 10.47 19.86
CA LYS A 161 6.33 11.10 20.96
C LYS A 161 6.54 12.62 21.07
N GLN A 162 7.55 13.18 20.40
CA GLN A 162 7.81 14.61 20.38
C GLN A 162 7.18 15.33 19.18
N ILE A 163 6.57 14.56 18.28
CA ILE A 163 5.97 15.05 17.02
C ILE A 163 4.44 14.95 17.15
N THR A 164 3.73 15.95 16.66
CA THR A 164 2.26 15.90 16.63
C THR A 164 1.73 14.78 15.75
N SER A 165 0.58 14.22 16.08
CA SER A 165 -0.18 13.32 15.21
C SER A 165 -1.23 14.05 14.36
N ASN A 166 -1.36 15.37 14.50
CA ASN A 166 -2.31 16.16 13.72
C ASN A 166 -1.72 16.47 12.32
N PRO A 167 -2.26 15.90 11.23
CA PRO A 167 -1.76 16.13 9.87
C PRO A 167 -1.97 17.57 9.38
N TYR A 168 -2.83 18.34 10.05
CA TYR A 168 -3.13 19.74 9.71
C TYR A 168 -2.30 20.75 10.51
N ALA A 169 -1.32 20.32 11.30
CA ALA A 169 -0.49 21.21 12.10
C ALA A 169 0.52 22.05 11.29
N GLY A 170 0.60 21.84 9.97
CA GLY A 170 1.46 22.64 9.07
C GLY A 170 2.94 22.24 9.06
N GLY A 171 3.30 21.08 9.61
CA GLY A 171 4.67 20.54 9.64
C GLY A 171 4.69 19.03 9.61
N SER A 172 5.79 18.43 10.06
CA SER A 172 5.89 16.97 10.22
C SER A 172 4.88 16.47 11.24
N TYR A 173 4.25 15.35 10.96
CA TYR A 173 3.30 14.70 11.86
C TYR A 173 3.53 13.17 11.87
N VAL A 174 3.09 12.51 12.92
CA VAL A 174 3.15 11.05 13.03
C VAL A 174 1.99 10.47 12.25
N MET A 175 2.30 9.72 11.18
CA MET A 175 1.31 8.88 10.49
C MET A 175 1.03 7.64 11.34
N PHE A 176 -0.22 7.23 11.38
CA PHE A 176 -0.69 6.02 12.05
C PHE A 176 -0.25 5.91 13.52
N PRO A 177 -0.57 6.91 14.36
CA PRO A 177 -0.07 6.98 15.74
C PRO A 177 -0.54 5.82 16.63
N ASN A 178 -1.58 5.09 16.23
CA ASN A 178 -2.18 3.99 16.97
C ASN A 178 -1.72 2.60 16.47
N THR A 179 -0.76 2.54 15.56
CA THR A 179 -0.18 1.27 15.09
C THR A 179 1.08 0.94 15.88
N GLU A 180 1.16 -0.29 16.39
CA GLU A 180 2.30 -0.85 17.10
C GLU A 180 3.04 -1.90 16.24
#